data_afdb5fa9ff7ef0c650832b3cf71f721a
#
_entry.id   afdb5fa9ff7ef0c650832b3cf71f721a
#
_cell.length_a   1.000
_cell.length_b   1.000
_cell.length_c   1.000
_cell.angle_alpha   90.00
_cell.angle_beta   90.00
_cell.angle_gamma   90.00
#
_symmetry.space_group_name_H-M   'P 1'
#
loop_
_entity.id
_entity.type
_entity.pdbx_description
1 polymer ?
#
loop_
_entity_poly.entity_id
_entity_poly.type
_entity_poly.pdbx_seq_one_letter_code
_entity_poly.pdbx_strand_id
1 'polypeptide(L)'
;MQSHVRMPRLGRLMTAAYPWLLAAVLIVFVWQTVAARRAASPTALSKSSANDLNCKTLSHAVMLGQIPEASGLALSARTPGVLWSMNDSSTPVVFALDAMGRVLSSVRITGADVNNWEDVSVAPCGNGSCLYVADTGNGGGTQRNDVVIYRVPEPAPTESRSAPAATFNAAYPADEDHEAEAMFVADGQLYLVTKGHPSLVFRFPRRMDAGTLVTLERVGQVPTEQFQATTIRRQTRITDAETSPDGKWVVMRTNKALMLYRAADVIAGHFDMFWRLDLAPLDEPQGEGVAMTNEGDVYLAGEGGGHGLPGTFAHLKCTLPGGGPPGS
;
A
#
# COMPACT_ATOMS: atom_id res chain seq x y z
N MET A 1 -5.36 -86.48 -18.84
CA MET A 1 -3.92 -86.17 -18.89
C MET A 1 -3.79 -84.63 -19.05
N GLN A 2 -3.61 -83.90 -17.96
CA GLN A 2 -3.38 -82.46 -17.98
C GLN A 2 -1.97 -82.20 -17.44
N SER A 3 -1.13 -81.70 -18.30
CA SER A 3 0.25 -81.32 -17.95
C SER A 3 0.30 -79.87 -17.42
N HIS A 4 0.63 -79.71 -16.17
CA HIS A 4 0.92 -78.44 -15.56
C HIS A 4 2.35 -77.99 -15.90
N VAL A 5 2.49 -76.89 -16.63
CA VAL A 5 3.76 -76.22 -16.84
C VAL A 5 3.92 -75.19 -15.71
N ARG A 6 4.94 -75.35 -14.85
CA ARG A 6 5.35 -74.34 -13.85
C ARG A 6 6.24 -73.26 -14.52
N MET A 7 5.83 -72.01 -14.46
CA MET A 7 6.71 -70.86 -14.77
C MET A 7 7.60 -70.49 -13.55
N PRO A 8 8.84 -70.10 -13.76
CA PRO A 8 9.72 -69.69 -12.70
C PRO A 8 9.41 -68.27 -12.22
N ARG A 9 9.46 -68.04 -10.92
CA ARG A 9 9.36 -66.71 -10.26
C ARG A 9 10.66 -65.95 -10.48
N LEU A 10 10.70 -64.99 -11.44
CA LEU A 10 11.65 -63.87 -11.47
C LEU A 10 10.89 -62.60 -11.13
N GLY A 11 11.16 -62.01 -10.00
CA GLY A 11 10.52 -60.75 -9.63
C GLY A 11 10.62 -60.36 -8.19
N ARG A 12 11.83 -60.20 -7.68
CA ARG A 12 12.05 -59.53 -6.37
C ARG A 12 13.48 -59.02 -6.24
N LEU A 13 13.94 -58.11 -7.10
CA LEU A 13 15.24 -57.44 -6.86
C LEU A 13 15.35 -56.02 -7.45
N MET A 14 14.22 -55.33 -7.73
CA MET A 14 14.27 -53.95 -8.31
C MET A 14 13.44 -52.89 -7.57
N THR A 15 13.04 -53.07 -6.33
CA THR A 15 12.19 -52.10 -5.60
C THR A 15 12.88 -51.32 -4.50
N ALA A 16 14.17 -51.58 -4.19
CA ALA A 16 14.84 -50.94 -3.03
C ALA A 16 15.70 -49.70 -3.39
N ALA A 17 16.03 -49.46 -4.68
CA ALA A 17 16.95 -48.38 -5.04
C ALA A 17 16.24 -47.06 -5.49
N TYR A 18 14.98 -47.12 -5.87
CA TYR A 18 14.25 -45.95 -6.43
C TYR A 18 13.92 -44.81 -5.42
N PRO A 19 13.55 -45.09 -4.16
CA PRO A 19 13.20 -43.98 -3.25
C PRO A 19 14.39 -43.12 -2.84
N TRP A 20 15.58 -43.64 -2.80
CA TRP A 20 16.78 -42.88 -2.42
C TRP A 20 17.30 -42.00 -3.55
N LEU A 21 17.15 -42.40 -4.81
CA LEU A 21 17.50 -41.59 -5.97
C LEU A 21 16.53 -40.42 -6.14
N LEU A 22 15.24 -40.62 -5.92
CA LEU A 22 14.25 -39.53 -5.94
C LEU A 22 14.46 -38.52 -4.81
N ALA A 23 14.80 -38.99 -3.60
CA ALA A 23 15.11 -38.12 -2.48
C ALA A 23 16.39 -37.29 -2.73
N ALA A 24 17.44 -37.88 -3.31
CA ALA A 24 18.66 -37.17 -3.65
C ALA A 24 18.43 -36.11 -4.73
N VAL A 25 17.62 -36.39 -5.75
CA VAL A 25 17.28 -35.43 -6.80
C VAL A 25 16.44 -34.28 -6.24
N LEU A 26 15.49 -34.55 -5.33
CA LEU A 26 14.69 -33.52 -4.66
C LEU A 26 15.55 -32.62 -3.77
N ILE A 27 16.49 -33.19 -3.01
CA ILE A 27 17.40 -32.43 -2.16
C ILE A 27 18.32 -31.52 -2.98
N VAL A 28 18.83 -32.01 -4.12
CA VAL A 28 19.67 -31.20 -5.03
C VAL A 28 18.85 -30.07 -5.66
N PHE A 29 17.58 -30.33 -6.03
CA PHE A 29 16.69 -29.32 -6.62
C PHE A 29 16.31 -28.25 -5.58
N VAL A 30 16.02 -28.64 -4.36
CA VAL A 30 15.75 -27.70 -3.24
C VAL A 30 17.00 -26.88 -2.91
N TRP A 31 18.19 -27.51 -2.90
CA TRP A 31 19.45 -26.78 -2.67
C TRP A 31 19.78 -25.77 -3.78
N GLN A 32 19.54 -26.13 -5.01
CA GLN A 32 19.75 -25.22 -6.17
C GLN A 32 18.77 -24.06 -6.15
N THR A 33 17.50 -24.28 -5.76
CA THR A 33 16.51 -23.20 -5.64
C THR A 33 16.79 -22.28 -4.46
N VAL A 34 17.27 -22.81 -3.34
CA VAL A 34 17.67 -22.00 -2.17
C VAL A 34 18.98 -21.24 -2.42
N ALA A 35 19.96 -21.85 -3.11
CA ALA A 35 21.19 -21.19 -3.48
C ALA A 35 20.97 -20.07 -4.53
N ALA A 36 20.09 -20.28 -5.49
CA ALA A 36 19.69 -19.25 -6.46
C ALA A 36 18.99 -18.06 -5.81
N ARG A 37 18.20 -18.28 -4.74
CA ARG A 37 17.58 -17.21 -3.97
C ARG A 37 18.56 -16.42 -3.09
N ARG A 38 19.68 -17.01 -2.68
CA ARG A 38 20.72 -16.33 -1.87
C ARG A 38 21.72 -15.52 -2.70
N ALA A 39 21.76 -15.71 -4.02
CA ALA A 39 22.67 -15.01 -4.94
C ALA A 39 22.01 -13.83 -5.66
N ALA A 40 20.75 -13.47 -5.33
CA ALA A 40 20.18 -12.24 -5.83
C ALA A 40 20.86 -11.05 -5.14
N SER A 41 21.91 -10.52 -5.76
CA SER A 41 22.44 -9.18 -5.47
C SER A 41 21.28 -8.19 -5.48
N PRO A 42 21.32 -7.11 -4.69
CA PRO A 42 20.32 -6.06 -4.77
C PRO A 42 20.31 -5.52 -6.20
N THR A 43 19.40 -6.00 -7.01
CA THR A 43 19.23 -5.57 -8.39
C THR A 43 18.77 -4.12 -8.32
N ALA A 44 19.52 -3.21 -8.89
CA ALA A 44 19.08 -1.84 -9.07
C ALA A 44 17.71 -1.88 -9.74
N LEU A 45 16.70 -1.34 -9.04
CA LEU A 45 15.36 -1.13 -9.58
C LEU A 45 15.49 -0.24 -10.81
N SER A 46 15.27 -0.80 -11.99
CA SER A 46 15.06 -0.09 -13.24
C SER A 46 16.03 -0.36 -14.39
N LYS A 47 15.42 -0.76 -15.51
CA LYS A 47 15.92 -0.38 -16.85
C LYS A 47 15.17 0.91 -17.20
N SER A 48 15.89 2.03 -17.16
CA SER A 48 15.37 3.37 -17.38
C SER A 48 14.68 3.50 -18.75
N SER A 49 13.36 3.72 -18.73
CA SER A 49 12.69 4.50 -19.77
C SER A 49 12.76 5.99 -19.37
N ALA A 50 12.53 6.92 -20.30
CA ALA A 50 12.65 8.37 -20.04
C ALA A 50 11.75 8.87 -18.89
N ASN A 51 10.81 8.05 -18.41
CA ASN A 51 9.82 8.36 -17.38
C ASN A 51 9.94 7.46 -16.13
N ASP A 52 11.06 6.75 -15.91
CA ASP A 52 11.25 5.93 -14.72
C ASP A 52 11.92 6.74 -13.61
N LEU A 53 11.39 6.63 -12.39
CA LEU A 53 12.01 7.19 -11.20
C LEU A 53 13.28 6.42 -10.87
N ASN A 54 14.40 7.14 -10.66
CA ASN A 54 15.63 6.52 -10.20
C ASN A 54 15.64 6.43 -8.69
N CYS A 55 15.43 5.22 -8.17
CA CYS A 55 15.37 4.95 -6.73
C CYS A 55 16.39 3.87 -6.33
N LYS A 56 16.90 3.99 -5.09
CA LYS A 56 17.71 2.97 -4.41
C LYS A 56 16.94 2.45 -3.20
N THR A 57 16.87 1.14 -3.04
CA THR A 57 16.34 0.53 -1.82
C THR A 57 17.33 0.72 -0.68
N LEU A 58 16.93 1.37 0.40
CA LEU A 58 17.73 1.59 1.60
C LEU A 58 17.47 0.50 2.65
N SER A 59 16.20 0.10 2.83
CA SER A 59 15.82 -1.07 3.61
C SER A 59 14.80 -1.90 2.85
N HIS A 60 14.86 -3.21 3.01
CA HIS A 60 14.01 -4.16 2.28
C HIS A 60 13.24 -5.03 3.27
N ALA A 61 11.94 -5.12 3.07
CA ALA A 61 11.04 -6.07 3.73
C ALA A 61 11.25 -6.21 5.26
N VAL A 62 11.23 -5.07 5.99
CA VAL A 62 11.10 -5.11 7.45
C VAL A 62 9.71 -5.65 7.79
N MET A 63 9.64 -6.59 8.75
CA MET A 63 8.38 -7.25 9.11
C MET A 63 7.62 -6.43 10.16
N LEU A 64 6.39 -6.04 9.83
CA LEU A 64 5.46 -5.32 10.71
C LEU A 64 4.56 -6.30 11.49
N GLY A 65 5.11 -6.96 12.52
CA GLY A 65 4.38 -8.00 13.25
C GLY A 65 3.13 -7.51 14.02
N GLN A 66 3.06 -6.21 14.34
CA GLN A 66 1.90 -5.60 15.00
C GLN A 66 0.87 -5.05 14.01
N ILE A 67 1.22 -4.96 12.73
CA ILE A 67 0.39 -4.41 11.66
C ILE A 67 0.36 -5.42 10.50
N PRO A 68 -0.26 -6.60 10.68
CA PRO A 68 -0.30 -7.64 9.66
C PRO A 68 -1.13 -7.25 8.43
N GLU A 69 -2.11 -6.38 8.63
CA GLU A 69 -3.01 -5.83 7.61
C GLU A 69 -2.72 -4.33 7.40
N ALA A 70 -1.41 -4.02 7.24
CA ALA A 70 -0.96 -2.64 7.10
C ALA A 70 -1.55 -2.01 5.84
N SER A 71 -2.41 -1.00 6.04
CA SER A 71 -3.06 -0.22 5.00
C SER A 71 -2.82 1.26 5.26
N GLY A 72 -2.59 2.04 4.21
CA GLY A 72 -2.26 3.46 4.29
C GLY A 72 -0.93 3.76 5.00
N LEU A 73 -0.29 4.84 4.60
CA LEU A 73 0.95 5.32 5.24
C LEU A 73 1.10 6.82 5.05
N ALA A 74 1.20 7.58 6.14
CA ALA A 74 1.36 9.04 6.11
C ALA A 74 2.58 9.51 6.89
N LEU A 75 3.27 10.55 6.40
CA LEU A 75 4.30 11.24 7.17
C LEU A 75 3.68 12.09 8.28
N SER A 76 4.22 11.99 9.49
CA SER A 76 3.88 12.94 10.54
C SER A 76 4.36 14.35 10.18
N ALA A 77 3.45 15.32 10.18
CA ALA A 77 3.80 16.72 10.05
C ALA A 77 4.20 17.33 11.41
N ARG A 78 3.73 16.75 12.52
CA ARG A 78 4.02 17.19 13.88
C ARG A 78 5.37 16.68 14.40
N THR A 79 5.75 15.44 14.05
CA THR A 79 6.94 14.77 14.61
C THR A 79 7.82 14.26 13.47
N PRO A 80 8.90 14.98 13.09
CA PRO A 80 9.78 14.55 12.01
C PRO A 80 10.34 13.15 12.22
N GLY A 81 10.36 12.35 11.14
CA GLY A 81 10.85 10.97 11.15
C GLY A 81 9.86 9.94 11.69
N VAL A 82 8.64 10.35 12.00
CA VAL A 82 7.53 9.46 12.36
C VAL A 82 6.58 9.31 11.16
N LEU A 83 6.06 8.09 11.00
CA LEU A 83 4.99 7.77 10.05
C LEU A 83 3.80 7.20 10.82
N TRP A 84 2.62 7.39 10.23
CA TRP A 84 1.37 6.81 10.70
C TRP A 84 0.91 5.71 9.74
N SER A 85 0.43 4.59 10.29
CA SER A 85 -0.22 3.51 9.55
C SER A 85 -1.30 2.88 10.42
N MET A 86 -2.09 1.95 9.88
CA MET A 86 -3.11 1.23 10.62
C MET A 86 -3.29 -0.17 10.05
N ASN A 87 -4.08 -1.01 10.73
CA ASN A 87 -4.69 -2.19 10.14
C ASN A 87 -6.05 -1.81 9.53
N ASP A 88 -6.45 -2.45 8.46
CA ASP A 88 -7.72 -2.24 7.76
C ASP A 88 -8.93 -2.64 8.60
N SER A 89 -8.74 -3.55 9.54
CA SER A 89 -9.80 -4.16 10.34
C SER A 89 -9.52 -4.11 11.84
N SER A 90 -10.51 -4.48 12.63
CA SER A 90 -10.52 -4.83 14.05
C SER A 90 -10.63 -3.69 15.07
N THR A 91 -9.75 -2.72 15.15
CA THR A 91 -9.80 -1.71 16.22
C THR A 91 -9.43 -0.32 15.70
N PRO A 92 -10.06 0.76 16.21
CA PRO A 92 -9.77 2.13 15.78
C PRO A 92 -8.43 2.63 16.36
N VAL A 93 -7.33 2.07 15.86
CA VAL A 93 -5.97 2.34 16.31
C VAL A 93 -5.08 2.65 15.11
N VAL A 94 -4.32 3.74 15.22
CA VAL A 94 -3.21 4.05 14.32
C VAL A 94 -1.89 3.77 15.03
N PHE A 95 -0.88 3.38 14.28
CA PHE A 95 0.45 3.07 14.77
C PHE A 95 1.43 4.12 14.33
N ALA A 96 2.25 4.61 15.27
CA ALA A 96 3.41 5.43 14.96
C ALA A 96 4.60 4.53 14.65
N LEU A 97 5.22 4.74 13.49
CA LEU A 97 6.39 4.02 13.02
C LEU A 97 7.58 4.99 12.93
N ASP A 98 8.80 4.50 13.14
CA ASP A 98 9.99 5.25 12.74
C ASP A 98 10.34 4.98 11.25
N ALA A 99 11.32 5.73 10.74
CA ALA A 99 11.80 5.60 9.36
C ALA A 99 12.42 4.22 9.03
N MET A 100 12.60 3.36 10.02
CA MET A 100 13.06 1.98 9.88
C MET A 100 11.91 0.95 9.94
N GLY A 101 10.66 1.40 10.05
CA GLY A 101 9.48 0.56 10.17
C GLY A 101 9.28 -0.03 11.57
N ARG A 102 9.97 0.46 12.61
CA ARG A 102 9.74 -0.01 13.97
C ARG A 102 8.51 0.70 14.55
N VAL A 103 7.60 -0.08 15.11
CA VAL A 103 6.44 0.46 15.84
C VAL A 103 6.92 1.14 17.12
N LEU A 104 6.69 2.43 17.22
CA LEU A 104 7.02 3.26 18.39
C LEU A 104 5.89 3.21 19.42
N SER A 105 4.65 3.28 18.96
CA SER A 105 3.46 3.31 19.79
C SER A 105 2.20 3.02 18.97
N SER A 106 1.08 2.91 19.68
CA SER A 106 -0.25 2.85 19.10
C SER A 106 -1.17 3.89 19.75
N VAL A 107 -1.97 4.56 18.95
CA VAL A 107 -2.88 5.63 19.38
C VAL A 107 -4.30 5.26 19.00
N ARG A 108 -5.19 5.14 19.98
CA ARG A 108 -6.61 4.90 19.72
C ARG A 108 -7.28 6.19 19.24
N ILE A 109 -7.99 6.11 18.13
CA ILE A 109 -8.80 7.24 17.62
C ILE A 109 -10.12 7.28 18.39
N THR A 110 -10.26 8.28 19.22
CA THR A 110 -11.40 8.44 20.13
C THR A 110 -12.67 8.82 19.37
N GLY A 111 -13.72 8.03 19.51
CA GLY A 111 -15.01 8.27 18.86
C GLY A 111 -15.08 7.81 17.41
N ALA A 112 -14.06 7.08 16.92
CA ALA A 112 -14.11 6.41 15.63
C ALA A 112 -14.56 4.96 15.79
N ASP A 113 -15.32 4.48 14.81
CA ASP A 113 -15.63 3.07 14.60
C ASP A 113 -14.77 2.52 13.45
N VAL A 114 -14.72 1.20 13.30
CA VAL A 114 -14.04 0.53 12.20
C VAL A 114 -15.06 -0.36 11.49
N ASN A 115 -15.31 -0.05 10.24
CA ASN A 115 -16.00 -0.98 9.36
C ASN A 115 -14.99 -1.62 8.41
N ASN A 116 -14.22 -0.79 7.67
CA ASN A 116 -13.10 -1.20 6.85
C ASN A 116 -12.24 0.04 6.55
N TRP A 117 -11.24 0.26 7.39
CA TRP A 117 -10.31 1.37 7.21
C TRP A 117 -9.35 1.04 6.08
N GLU A 118 -9.20 1.95 5.13
CA GLU A 118 -8.37 1.71 3.97
C GLU A 118 -7.13 2.61 3.94
N ASP A 119 -7.25 3.87 4.45
CA ASP A 119 -6.15 4.80 4.32
C ASP A 119 -6.04 5.78 5.48
N VAL A 120 -4.83 6.33 5.66
CA VAL A 120 -4.50 7.37 6.62
C VAL A 120 -3.68 8.46 5.93
N SER A 121 -4.05 9.73 6.14
CA SER A 121 -3.33 10.87 5.58
C SER A 121 -3.11 11.95 6.63
N VAL A 122 -2.08 12.77 6.49
CA VAL A 122 -1.78 13.91 7.35
C VAL A 122 -1.74 15.18 6.53
N ALA A 123 -2.50 16.19 6.97
CA ALA A 123 -2.53 17.47 6.27
C ALA A 123 -2.63 18.64 7.25
N PRO A 124 -2.25 19.86 6.82
CA PRO A 124 -2.46 21.07 7.59
C PRO A 124 -3.93 21.27 7.95
N CYS A 125 -4.22 21.63 9.21
CA CYS A 125 -5.54 22.02 9.64
C CYS A 125 -5.44 23.06 10.79
N GLY A 126 -6.16 24.17 10.64
CA GLY A 126 -6.03 25.27 11.59
C GLY A 126 -4.58 25.73 11.74
N ASN A 127 -4.07 25.78 12.97
CA ASN A 127 -2.70 26.18 13.27
C ASN A 127 -1.71 25.01 13.41
N GLY A 128 -2.10 23.79 13.00
CA GLY A 128 -1.29 22.59 13.12
C GLY A 128 -1.56 21.60 12.00
N SER A 129 -1.44 20.32 12.32
CA SER A 129 -1.75 19.21 11.43
C SER A 129 -2.88 18.36 11.99
N CYS A 130 -3.63 17.74 11.10
CA CYS A 130 -4.62 16.73 11.43
C CYS A 130 -4.27 15.41 10.78
N LEU A 131 -4.59 14.34 11.49
CA LEU A 131 -4.63 12.98 10.97
C LEU A 131 -6.05 12.71 10.48
N TYR A 132 -6.15 12.18 9.28
CA TYR A 132 -7.38 11.73 8.64
C TYR A 132 -7.32 10.21 8.52
N VAL A 133 -8.42 9.53 8.79
CA VAL A 133 -8.57 8.08 8.61
C VAL A 133 -9.78 7.82 7.75
N ALA A 134 -9.62 7.05 6.69
CA ALA A 134 -10.64 6.74 5.72
C ALA A 134 -11.28 5.38 6.03
N ASP A 135 -12.55 5.37 6.42
CA ASP A 135 -13.41 4.19 6.51
C ASP A 135 -14.23 4.10 5.22
N THR A 136 -13.61 3.57 4.18
CA THR A 136 -14.09 3.67 2.78
C THR A 136 -14.15 2.33 2.06
N GLY A 137 -13.65 1.27 2.70
CA GLY A 137 -13.63 -0.07 2.14
C GLY A 137 -14.95 -0.83 2.30
N ASN A 138 -15.00 -1.98 1.68
CA ASN A 138 -16.19 -2.83 1.62
C ASN A 138 -16.16 -3.94 2.67
N GLY A 139 -16.42 -3.60 3.92
CA GLY A 139 -16.53 -4.59 4.99
C GLY A 139 -17.54 -5.70 4.63
N GLY A 140 -17.05 -6.92 4.40
CA GLY A 140 -17.87 -8.07 4.03
C GLY A 140 -18.25 -8.20 2.55
N GLY A 141 -17.61 -7.42 1.65
CA GLY A 141 -17.74 -7.56 0.20
C GLY A 141 -18.97 -6.92 -0.44
N THR A 142 -19.71 -6.11 0.31
CA THR A 142 -20.84 -5.31 -0.23
C THR A 142 -20.34 -3.91 -0.57
N GLN A 143 -20.52 -3.48 -1.81
CA GLN A 143 -20.17 -2.10 -2.20
C GLN A 143 -20.97 -1.09 -1.39
N ARG A 144 -20.34 0.03 -1.06
CA ARG A 144 -20.94 1.11 -0.26
C ARG A 144 -21.22 2.32 -1.14
N ASN A 145 -22.38 2.93 -0.90
CA ASN A 145 -22.69 4.25 -1.44
C ASN A 145 -22.13 5.37 -0.55
N ASP A 146 -21.85 5.11 0.72
CA ASP A 146 -21.39 6.09 1.69
C ASP A 146 -20.00 5.75 2.23
N VAL A 147 -19.28 6.79 2.61
CA VAL A 147 -17.94 6.71 3.19
C VAL A 147 -17.86 7.62 4.41
N VAL A 148 -16.96 7.27 5.33
CA VAL A 148 -16.73 8.03 6.55
C VAL A 148 -15.24 8.40 6.65
N ILE A 149 -14.96 9.68 6.90
CA ILE A 149 -13.61 10.16 7.20
C ILE A 149 -13.59 10.65 8.65
N TYR A 150 -12.70 10.09 9.44
CA TYR A 150 -12.42 10.56 10.80
C TYR A 150 -11.25 11.54 10.74
N ARG A 151 -11.40 12.70 11.38
CA ARG A 151 -10.35 13.71 11.50
C ARG A 151 -10.09 14.03 12.97
N VAL A 152 -8.83 13.94 13.37
CA VAL A 152 -8.35 14.37 14.69
C VAL A 152 -7.18 15.34 14.54
N PRO A 153 -6.97 16.30 15.48
CA PRO A 153 -5.66 16.93 15.60
C PRO A 153 -4.59 15.84 15.66
N GLU A 154 -3.52 15.98 14.88
CA GLU A 154 -2.49 14.94 14.82
C GLU A 154 -1.94 14.66 16.21
N PRO A 155 -2.05 13.42 16.74
CA PRO A 155 -1.59 13.10 18.08
C PRO A 155 -0.06 13.08 18.15
N ALA A 156 0.50 13.27 19.35
CA ALA A 156 1.91 12.94 19.54
C ALA A 156 2.09 11.41 19.58
N PRO A 157 3.23 10.88 19.09
CA PRO A 157 3.51 9.44 19.15
C PRO A 157 3.53 8.86 20.57
N THR A 158 3.62 9.71 21.58
CA THR A 158 3.60 9.33 23.01
C THR A 158 2.20 9.27 23.61
N GLU A 159 1.18 9.72 22.88
CA GLU A 159 -0.21 9.67 23.33
C GLU A 159 -0.78 8.26 23.11
N SER A 160 -1.63 7.78 24.02
CA SER A 160 -2.34 6.50 23.86
C SER A 160 -3.72 6.66 23.23
N ARG A 161 -4.23 7.90 23.17
CA ARG A 161 -5.55 8.25 22.62
C ARG A 161 -5.48 9.63 21.96
N SER A 162 -6.21 9.78 20.87
CA SER A 162 -6.42 11.07 20.22
C SER A 162 -7.44 11.93 20.98
N ALA A 163 -7.51 13.20 20.64
CA ALA A 163 -8.72 13.99 20.86
C ALA A 163 -9.94 13.33 20.19
N PRO A 164 -11.20 13.67 20.58
CA PRO A 164 -12.38 13.17 19.91
C PRO A 164 -12.37 13.47 18.41
N ALA A 165 -12.70 12.46 17.59
CA ALA A 165 -12.73 12.59 16.15
C ALA A 165 -13.93 13.44 15.69
N ALA A 166 -13.68 14.34 14.73
CA ALA A 166 -14.73 14.89 13.90
C ALA A 166 -15.00 13.89 12.76
N THR A 167 -16.29 13.57 12.58
CA THR A 167 -16.75 12.58 11.58
C THR A 167 -17.31 13.32 10.37
N PHE A 168 -16.83 12.99 9.17
CA PHE A 168 -17.30 13.52 7.90
C PHE A 168 -17.91 12.39 7.09
N ASN A 169 -19.20 12.49 6.78
CA ASN A 169 -19.93 11.51 6.01
C ASN A 169 -20.07 12.00 4.57
N ALA A 170 -19.83 11.14 3.62
CA ALA A 170 -20.07 11.46 2.21
C ALA A 170 -20.71 10.28 1.49
N ALA A 171 -21.50 10.59 0.47
CA ALA A 171 -22.04 9.61 -0.45
C ALA A 171 -21.45 9.83 -1.85
N TYR A 172 -21.26 8.75 -2.59
CA TYR A 172 -21.00 8.84 -4.03
C TYR A 172 -22.21 9.45 -4.74
N PRO A 173 -22.04 10.00 -5.95
CA PRO A 173 -23.18 10.46 -6.75
C PRO A 173 -24.27 9.38 -6.84
N ALA A 174 -25.50 9.80 -7.11
CA ALA A 174 -26.65 8.91 -7.17
C ALA A 174 -26.39 7.70 -8.09
N ASP A 175 -26.79 6.52 -7.63
CA ASP A 175 -26.67 5.23 -8.33
C ASP A 175 -25.21 4.74 -8.53
N GLU A 176 -24.22 5.29 -7.80
CA GLU A 176 -22.84 4.81 -7.80
C GLU A 176 -22.48 4.19 -6.44
N ASP A 177 -21.93 2.98 -6.48
CA ASP A 177 -21.36 2.28 -5.32
C ASP A 177 -19.89 1.95 -5.61
N HIS A 178 -18.98 2.37 -4.74
CA HIS A 178 -17.55 2.16 -4.91
C HIS A 178 -16.88 1.73 -3.62
N GLU A 179 -15.75 1.08 -3.77
CA GLU A 179 -14.74 0.86 -2.75
C GLU A 179 -13.59 1.81 -3.04
N ALA A 180 -13.20 2.65 -2.07
CA ALA A 180 -12.02 3.50 -2.19
C ALA A 180 -10.95 2.99 -1.25
N GLU A 181 -9.74 2.83 -1.78
CA GLU A 181 -8.57 2.32 -1.06
C GLU A 181 -7.56 3.43 -0.76
N ALA A 182 -7.68 4.58 -1.43
CA ALA A 182 -6.71 5.65 -1.30
C ALA A 182 -7.39 6.99 -1.02
N MET A 183 -6.75 7.78 -0.16
CA MET A 183 -7.16 9.12 0.23
C MET A 183 -5.94 10.04 0.26
N PHE A 184 -6.07 11.24 -0.29
CA PHE A 184 -5.04 12.27 -0.14
C PHE A 184 -5.65 13.66 0.06
N VAL A 185 -4.85 14.58 0.58
CA VAL A 185 -5.26 15.97 0.77
C VAL A 185 -4.39 16.87 -0.12
N ALA A 186 -4.98 17.54 -1.08
CA ALA A 186 -4.29 18.50 -1.94
C ALA A 186 -5.02 19.85 -1.93
N ASP A 187 -4.29 20.95 -1.80
CA ASP A 187 -4.83 22.31 -1.68
C ASP A 187 -5.96 22.44 -0.63
N GLY A 188 -5.76 21.75 0.52
CA GLY A 188 -6.71 21.74 1.64
C GLY A 188 -8.05 21.04 1.35
N GLN A 189 -8.12 20.18 0.35
CA GLN A 189 -9.30 19.45 -0.06
C GLN A 189 -9.02 17.94 -0.06
N LEU A 190 -9.96 17.14 0.42
CA LEU A 190 -9.88 15.67 0.46
C LEU A 190 -10.27 15.07 -0.88
N TYR A 191 -9.53 14.07 -1.29
CA TYR A 191 -9.77 13.25 -2.48
C TYR A 191 -9.79 11.77 -2.09
N LEU A 192 -10.62 10.99 -2.78
CA LEU A 192 -10.66 9.53 -2.71
C LEU A 192 -10.36 8.95 -4.09
N VAL A 193 -9.66 7.82 -4.11
CA VAL A 193 -9.40 7.05 -5.33
C VAL A 193 -9.96 5.65 -5.16
N THR A 194 -10.82 5.24 -6.09
CA THR A 194 -11.49 3.94 -6.00
C THR A 194 -10.59 2.79 -6.45
N LYS A 195 -10.85 1.62 -5.92
CA LYS A 195 -10.22 0.33 -6.26
C LYS A 195 -10.56 -0.17 -7.69
N GLY A 196 -11.40 0.54 -8.43
CA GLY A 196 -11.93 0.13 -9.73
C GLY A 196 -10.92 0.07 -10.87
N HIS A 197 -11.41 -0.32 -12.05
CA HIS A 197 -10.71 -0.24 -13.33
C HIS A 197 -11.62 0.41 -14.39
N PRO A 198 -11.40 1.68 -14.75
CA PRO A 198 -10.37 2.60 -14.21
C PRO A 198 -10.61 2.93 -12.74
N SER A 199 -9.58 3.37 -12.02
CA SER A 199 -9.73 3.96 -10.70
C SER A 199 -10.32 5.36 -10.85
N LEU A 200 -11.49 5.60 -10.24
CA LEU A 200 -12.16 6.90 -10.26
C LEU A 200 -11.64 7.78 -9.14
N VAL A 201 -11.57 9.08 -9.40
CA VAL A 201 -11.16 10.05 -8.39
C VAL A 201 -12.34 10.94 -8.04
N PHE A 202 -12.64 10.98 -6.75
CA PHE A 202 -13.69 11.79 -6.17
C PHE A 202 -13.09 12.83 -5.25
N ARG A 203 -13.80 13.95 -5.08
CA ARG A 203 -13.41 15.08 -4.26
C ARG A 203 -14.51 15.44 -3.29
N PHE A 204 -14.14 15.69 -2.03
CA PHE A 204 -15.04 16.28 -1.05
C PHE A 204 -15.27 17.77 -1.34
N PRO A 205 -16.41 18.36 -0.94
CA PRO A 205 -16.57 19.80 -0.93
C PRO A 205 -15.48 20.49 -0.09
N ARG A 206 -15.07 21.71 -0.46
CA ARG A 206 -14.06 22.47 0.32
C ARG A 206 -14.49 22.77 1.75
N ARG A 207 -15.79 22.88 2.01
CA ARG A 207 -16.35 23.05 3.34
C ARG A 207 -17.15 21.83 3.71
N MET A 208 -16.82 21.26 4.83
CA MET A 208 -17.51 20.12 5.41
C MET A 208 -17.78 20.39 6.87
N ASP A 209 -19.04 20.28 7.27
CA ASP A 209 -19.44 20.32 8.66
C ASP A 209 -19.52 18.90 9.21
N ALA A 210 -18.89 18.68 10.38
CA ALA A 210 -18.90 17.37 11.01
C ALA A 210 -20.34 16.87 11.26
N GLY A 211 -20.58 15.59 10.97
CA GLY A 211 -21.89 14.95 11.09
C GLY A 211 -22.87 15.23 9.95
N THR A 212 -22.51 16.04 8.95
CA THR A 212 -23.34 16.32 7.78
C THR A 212 -22.95 15.38 6.64
N LEU A 213 -23.95 14.79 5.98
CA LEU A 213 -23.75 14.00 4.76
C LEU A 213 -23.57 14.95 3.57
N VAL A 214 -22.47 14.80 2.84
CA VAL A 214 -22.21 15.51 1.59
C VAL A 214 -22.14 14.54 0.41
N THR A 215 -22.35 15.06 -0.81
CA THR A 215 -22.16 14.28 -2.04
C THR A 215 -20.76 14.55 -2.59
N LEU A 216 -20.02 13.49 -2.90
CA LEU A 216 -18.73 13.56 -3.55
C LEU A 216 -18.87 14.04 -4.99
N GLU A 217 -17.87 14.77 -5.46
CA GLU A 217 -17.76 15.20 -6.85
C GLU A 217 -16.76 14.30 -7.58
N ARG A 218 -17.17 13.65 -8.65
CA ARG A 218 -16.24 12.92 -9.53
C ARG A 218 -15.42 13.92 -10.34
N VAL A 219 -14.10 13.91 -10.17
CA VAL A 219 -13.18 14.86 -10.82
C VAL A 219 -12.38 14.23 -11.95
N GLY A 220 -12.31 12.91 -12.03
CA GLY A 220 -11.61 12.24 -13.11
C GLY A 220 -11.40 10.76 -12.87
N GLN A 221 -10.43 10.20 -13.58
CA GLN A 221 -10.04 8.79 -13.45
C GLN A 221 -8.55 8.63 -13.73
N VAL A 222 -7.91 7.71 -13.01
CA VAL A 222 -6.54 7.30 -13.28
C VAL A 222 -6.56 6.25 -14.38
N PRO A 223 -5.90 6.48 -15.54
CA PRO A 223 -5.89 5.52 -16.65
C PRO A 223 -5.17 4.22 -16.26
N THR A 224 -5.83 3.09 -16.46
CA THR A 224 -5.28 1.76 -16.12
C THR A 224 -4.16 1.31 -17.05
N GLU A 225 -4.09 1.85 -18.26
CA GLU A 225 -3.03 1.57 -19.25
C GLU A 225 -1.64 2.01 -18.76
N GLN A 226 -1.60 2.91 -17.79
CA GLN A 226 -0.36 3.38 -17.18
C GLN A 226 0.31 2.31 -16.29
N PHE A 227 -0.40 1.23 -15.95
CA PHE A 227 0.05 0.18 -15.02
C PHE A 227 0.57 -1.08 -15.74
N GLN A 228 1.35 -0.94 -16.78
CA GLN A 228 1.78 -2.07 -17.61
C GLN A 228 2.73 -3.09 -16.95
N ALA A 229 3.07 -2.95 -15.66
CA ALA A 229 3.96 -3.88 -14.97
C ALA A 229 3.38 -5.29 -14.81
N THR A 230 2.05 -5.44 -14.91
CA THR A 230 1.38 -6.73 -14.72
C THR A 230 0.05 -6.77 -15.47
N THR A 231 -0.35 -7.96 -15.95
CA THR A 231 -1.67 -8.23 -16.52
C THR A 231 -2.69 -8.66 -15.46
N ILE A 232 -2.27 -8.82 -14.20
CA ILE A 232 -3.13 -9.24 -13.10
C ILE A 232 -3.88 -8.03 -12.56
N ARG A 233 -5.16 -7.90 -12.87
CA ARG A 233 -6.01 -6.75 -12.49
C ARG A 233 -5.90 -6.36 -11.01
N ARG A 234 -5.85 -7.32 -10.10
CA ARG A 234 -5.71 -7.04 -8.66
C ARG A 234 -4.43 -6.27 -8.32
N GLN A 235 -3.35 -6.48 -9.07
CA GLN A 235 -2.07 -5.82 -8.84
C GLN A 235 -1.97 -4.42 -9.47
N THR A 236 -2.97 -4.01 -10.24
CA THR A 236 -3.03 -2.69 -10.89
C THR A 236 -4.04 -1.74 -10.26
N ARG A 237 -4.70 -2.14 -9.17
CA ARG A 237 -5.59 -1.28 -8.40
C ARG A 237 -4.77 -0.30 -7.59
N ILE A 238 -5.22 0.96 -7.50
CA ILE A 238 -4.66 1.92 -6.57
C ILE A 238 -4.98 1.46 -5.16
N THR A 239 -3.97 1.40 -4.30
CA THR A 239 -4.07 0.97 -2.90
C THR A 239 -3.77 2.10 -1.93
N ASP A 240 -3.03 3.14 -2.35
CA ASP A 240 -2.77 4.32 -1.53
C ASP A 240 -2.40 5.52 -2.40
N ALA A 241 -2.63 6.72 -1.88
CA ALA A 241 -2.21 7.98 -2.47
C ALA A 241 -1.90 9.01 -1.39
N GLU A 242 -0.78 9.73 -1.52
CA GLU A 242 -0.39 10.76 -0.58
C GLU A 242 0.18 11.99 -1.30
N THR A 243 -0.01 13.16 -0.71
CA THR A 243 0.57 14.41 -1.22
C THR A 243 1.91 14.67 -0.55
N SER A 244 2.94 15.02 -1.34
CA SER A 244 4.24 15.43 -0.76
C SER A 244 4.07 16.61 0.18
N PRO A 245 4.90 16.73 1.25
CA PRO A 245 4.76 17.81 2.25
C PRO A 245 4.80 19.22 1.66
N ASP A 246 5.48 19.44 0.53
CA ASP A 246 5.53 20.74 -0.17
C ASP A 246 4.33 20.96 -1.12
N GLY A 247 3.41 20.00 -1.23
CA GLY A 247 2.21 20.08 -2.06
C GLY A 247 2.45 20.02 -3.58
N LYS A 248 3.66 19.67 -4.02
CA LYS A 248 3.98 19.66 -5.46
C LYS A 248 3.60 18.37 -6.17
N TRP A 249 3.63 17.25 -5.44
CA TRP A 249 3.44 15.93 -5.98
C TRP A 249 2.31 15.19 -5.27
N VAL A 250 1.57 14.38 -6.02
CA VAL A 250 0.75 13.30 -5.50
C VAL A 250 1.42 12.00 -5.93
N VAL A 251 1.82 11.22 -4.95
CA VAL A 251 2.27 9.84 -5.16
C VAL A 251 1.07 8.92 -5.04
N MET A 252 0.92 7.99 -5.97
CA MET A 252 -0.07 6.93 -5.92
C MET A 252 0.65 5.60 -6.07
N ARG A 253 0.18 4.57 -5.39
CA ARG A 253 0.72 3.24 -5.59
C ARG A 253 -0.34 2.22 -5.94
N THR A 254 0.12 1.16 -6.58
CA THR A 254 -0.55 -0.12 -6.65
C THR A 254 0.28 -1.15 -5.90
N ASN A 255 -0.18 -2.38 -5.82
CA ASN A 255 0.64 -3.47 -5.27
C ASN A 255 2.04 -3.57 -5.92
N LYS A 256 2.20 -3.22 -7.20
CA LYS A 256 3.44 -3.44 -7.96
C LYS A 256 4.00 -2.21 -8.69
N ALA A 257 3.42 -1.05 -8.51
CA ALA A 257 3.91 0.18 -9.14
C ALA A 257 3.70 1.40 -8.24
N LEU A 258 4.64 2.33 -8.31
CA LEU A 258 4.52 3.66 -7.74
C LEU A 258 4.45 4.65 -8.90
N MET A 259 3.54 5.60 -8.82
CA MET A 259 3.32 6.62 -9.82
C MET A 259 3.36 8.00 -9.17
N LEU A 260 3.97 8.95 -9.86
CA LEU A 260 4.09 10.33 -9.41
C LEU A 260 3.36 11.27 -10.36
N TYR A 261 2.49 12.09 -9.83
CA TYR A 261 1.69 13.08 -10.54
C TYR A 261 2.01 14.48 -10.01
N ARG A 262 1.92 15.50 -10.87
CA ARG A 262 1.95 16.88 -10.38
C ARG A 262 0.64 17.17 -9.67
N ALA A 263 0.71 17.66 -8.44
CA ALA A 263 -0.48 17.95 -7.65
C ALA A 263 -1.41 18.96 -8.33
N ALA A 264 -0.84 19.97 -9.01
CA ALA A 264 -1.62 20.97 -9.76
C ALA A 264 -2.45 20.33 -10.89
N ASP A 265 -1.89 19.32 -11.58
CA ASP A 265 -2.60 18.61 -12.67
C ASP A 265 -3.73 17.76 -12.08
N VAL A 266 -3.47 17.04 -10.98
CA VAL A 266 -4.47 16.22 -10.26
C VAL A 266 -5.64 17.09 -9.77
N ILE A 267 -5.35 18.25 -9.16
CA ILE A 267 -6.36 19.22 -8.70
C ILE A 267 -7.22 19.73 -9.86
N ALA A 268 -6.62 19.89 -11.06
CA ALA A 268 -7.31 20.29 -12.29
C ALA A 268 -8.07 19.13 -12.97
N GLY A 269 -8.01 17.90 -12.42
CA GLY A 269 -8.67 16.72 -12.99
C GLY A 269 -7.86 16.01 -14.10
N HIS A 270 -6.58 16.34 -14.22
CA HIS A 270 -5.68 15.73 -15.18
C HIS A 270 -4.80 14.68 -14.49
N PHE A 271 -4.89 13.43 -14.93
CA PHE A 271 -4.20 12.29 -14.33
C PHE A 271 -3.13 11.71 -15.27
N ASP A 272 -2.34 12.60 -15.87
CA ASP A 272 -1.20 12.22 -16.68
C ASP A 272 -0.01 11.91 -15.76
N MET A 273 0.37 10.64 -15.73
CA MET A 273 1.48 10.16 -14.91
C MET A 273 2.79 10.80 -15.37
N PHE A 274 3.49 11.43 -14.44
CA PHE A 274 4.75 12.11 -14.72
C PHE A 274 5.95 11.17 -14.63
N TRP A 275 5.99 10.31 -13.57
CA TRP A 275 7.05 9.33 -13.32
C TRP A 275 6.46 8.04 -12.78
N ARG A 276 7.19 6.96 -12.99
CA ARG A 276 6.82 5.62 -12.53
C ARG A 276 8.02 4.88 -11.97
N LEU A 277 7.77 3.96 -11.01
CA LEU A 277 8.71 2.99 -10.50
C LEU A 277 8.04 1.61 -10.46
N ASP A 278 8.74 0.57 -10.94
CA ASP A 278 8.32 -0.81 -10.77
C ASP A 278 8.70 -1.29 -9.36
N LEU A 279 7.70 -1.68 -8.55
CA LEU A 279 7.87 -2.19 -7.20
C LEU A 279 7.90 -3.73 -7.14
N ALA A 280 7.67 -4.42 -8.26
CA ALA A 280 7.69 -5.89 -8.28
C ALA A 280 8.99 -6.50 -7.71
N PRO A 281 10.19 -5.91 -7.89
CA PRO A 281 11.43 -6.42 -7.30
C PRO A 281 11.49 -6.38 -5.76
N LEU A 282 10.60 -5.63 -5.07
CA LEU A 282 10.51 -5.64 -3.61
C LEU A 282 9.88 -6.91 -3.06
N ASP A 283 9.17 -7.67 -3.91
CA ASP A 283 8.51 -8.95 -3.58
C ASP A 283 7.55 -8.82 -2.38
N GLU A 284 6.90 -7.66 -2.24
CA GLU A 284 5.86 -7.46 -1.23
C GLU A 284 4.69 -8.40 -1.53
N PRO A 285 4.15 -9.12 -0.50
CA PRO A 285 2.98 -9.98 -0.69
C PRO A 285 1.76 -9.19 -1.20
N GLN A 286 1.47 -8.05 -0.55
CA GLN A 286 0.42 -7.13 -0.93
C GLN A 286 0.84 -5.71 -0.52
N GLY A 287 1.18 -4.89 -1.49
CA GLY A 287 1.64 -3.53 -1.24
C GLY A 287 0.46 -2.58 -1.12
N GLU A 288 0.37 -1.85 0.02
CA GLU A 288 -0.76 -1.00 0.35
C GLU A 288 -0.35 0.47 0.57
N GLY A 289 0.40 0.79 1.61
CA GLY A 289 0.70 2.16 2.02
C GLY A 289 1.89 2.81 1.29
N VAL A 290 1.85 4.13 1.07
CA VAL A 290 2.97 4.93 0.54
C VAL A 290 3.04 6.31 1.19
N ALA A 291 4.23 6.73 1.58
CA ALA A 291 4.52 8.11 2.00
C ALA A 291 5.81 8.61 1.35
N MET A 292 5.89 9.91 1.03
CA MET A 292 7.04 10.48 0.33
C MET A 292 7.45 11.83 0.95
N THR A 293 8.76 12.00 1.22
CA THR A 293 9.33 13.29 1.63
C THR A 293 9.67 14.17 0.43
N ASN A 294 9.88 15.46 0.66
CA ASN A 294 10.33 16.40 -0.38
C ASN A 294 11.74 16.07 -0.90
N GLU A 295 12.55 15.39 -0.09
CA GLU A 295 13.91 14.96 -0.42
C GLU A 295 13.96 13.64 -1.17
N GLY A 296 12.80 13.02 -1.42
CA GLY A 296 12.68 11.78 -2.20
C GLY A 296 12.91 10.51 -1.38
N ASP A 297 12.77 10.56 -0.04
CA ASP A 297 12.57 9.34 0.72
C ASP A 297 11.15 8.85 0.46
N VAL A 298 11.02 7.59 0.07
CA VAL A 298 9.74 6.91 -0.16
C VAL A 298 9.65 5.74 0.79
N TYR A 299 8.61 5.74 1.58
CA TYR A 299 8.28 4.67 2.52
C TYR A 299 7.09 3.90 1.98
N LEU A 300 7.16 2.58 2.11
CA LEU A 300 6.13 1.66 1.63
C LEU A 300 5.72 0.75 2.78
N ALA A 301 4.44 0.52 2.93
CA ALA A 301 3.88 -0.48 3.82
C ALA A 301 3.01 -1.46 3.03
N GLY A 302 2.82 -2.66 3.55
CA GLY A 302 1.99 -3.65 2.91
C GLY A 302 1.54 -4.73 3.86
N GLU A 303 0.47 -5.42 3.49
CA GLU A 303 -0.04 -6.56 4.21
C GLU A 303 0.84 -7.80 4.06
N GLY A 304 0.74 -8.71 5.01
CA GLY A 304 1.41 -10.02 4.96
C GLY A 304 0.84 -11.00 3.94
N GLY A 305 -0.21 -10.61 3.20
CA GLY A 305 -0.86 -11.46 2.19
C GLY A 305 -1.81 -12.50 2.77
N GLY A 306 -2.34 -12.28 3.96
CA GLY A 306 -3.32 -13.13 4.62
C GLY A 306 -2.72 -14.11 5.64
N HIS A 307 -3.59 -14.88 6.32
CA HIS A 307 -3.21 -15.91 7.31
C HIS A 307 -2.40 -15.42 8.53
N GLY A 308 -2.54 -14.13 8.91
CA GLY A 308 -1.84 -13.55 10.07
C GLY A 308 -0.32 -13.45 9.87
N LEU A 309 0.16 -13.47 8.65
CA LEU A 309 1.55 -13.14 8.34
C LEU A 309 1.81 -11.66 8.64
N PRO A 310 3.02 -11.31 9.12
CA PRO A 310 3.35 -9.92 9.42
C PRO A 310 3.31 -9.07 8.15
N GLY A 311 2.82 -7.83 8.29
CA GLY A 311 2.94 -6.81 7.24
C GLY A 311 4.40 -6.54 6.87
N THR A 312 4.62 -5.75 5.85
CA THR A 312 5.96 -5.40 5.33
C THR A 312 6.17 -3.90 5.35
N PHE A 313 7.44 -3.48 5.46
CA PHE A 313 7.85 -2.09 5.34
C PHE A 313 9.14 -2.00 4.53
N ALA A 314 9.22 -1.04 3.61
CA ALA A 314 10.42 -0.78 2.83
C ALA A 314 10.70 0.73 2.76
N HIS A 315 11.98 1.09 2.64
CA HIS A 315 12.43 2.46 2.49
C HIS A 315 13.28 2.58 1.22
N LEU A 316 12.89 3.48 0.35
CA LEU A 316 13.59 3.81 -0.89
C LEU A 316 14.10 5.26 -0.83
N LYS A 317 15.19 5.54 -1.53
CA LYS A 317 15.65 6.90 -1.82
C LYS A 317 15.57 7.15 -3.32
N CYS A 318 14.74 8.10 -3.72
CA CYS A 318 14.48 8.45 -5.11
C CYS A 318 15.06 9.83 -5.44
N THR A 319 15.50 10.01 -6.68
CA THR A 319 15.84 11.33 -7.22
C THR A 319 14.57 11.94 -7.81
N LEU A 320 14.02 12.96 -7.16
CA LEU A 320 12.83 13.64 -7.64
C LEU A 320 13.16 14.61 -8.78
N PRO A 321 12.24 14.81 -9.76
CA PRO A 321 12.43 15.78 -10.82
C PRO A 321 12.47 17.20 -10.25
N GLY A 322 13.48 17.96 -10.63
CA GLY A 322 13.72 19.35 -10.18
C GLY A 322 14.44 19.48 -8.84
N GLY A 323 14.76 18.38 -8.17
CA GLY A 323 15.71 18.36 -7.06
C GLY A 323 17.13 18.32 -7.60
N GLY A 324 17.89 19.42 -7.49
CA GLY A 324 19.34 19.38 -7.68
C GLY A 324 19.97 18.39 -6.69
N PRO A 325 21.20 17.89 -6.97
CA PRO A 325 21.88 17.02 -6.02
C PRO A 325 22.00 17.73 -4.67
N PRO A 326 21.89 17.01 -3.54
CA PRO A 326 22.13 17.60 -2.24
C PRO A 326 23.58 18.06 -2.18
N GLY A 327 23.78 19.37 -2.17
CA GLY A 327 25.08 20.01 -1.96
C GLY A 327 25.74 20.52 -3.26
N SER A 328 25.23 21.57 -3.86
CA SER A 328 25.98 22.52 -4.71
C SER A 328 25.82 23.92 -4.19
#